data_23710ba1d5ecea0e31646c76c6a113bb
#
_entry.id   23710ba1d5ecea0e31646c76c6a113bb
#
_cell.length_a   1.000
_cell.length_b   1.000
_cell.length_c   1.000
_cell.angle_alpha   90.00
_cell.angle_beta   90.00
_cell.angle_gamma   90.00
#
_symmetry.space_group_name_H-M   'P 1'
#
loop_
_entity.id
_entity.type
_entity.pdbx_description
1 polymer ?
#
loop_
_entity_poly.entity_id
_entity_poly.type
_entity_poly.pdbx_seq_one_letter_code
_entity_poly.pdbx_strand_id
1 'polypeptide(L)'
;RDSSARKALFRSILTSFFKYERIETTEAKAKEISGLADQLITLAKRGDLHARRQVLARLMDEEVVKKLFDTVAPKYAERQGGYTRVLKLGPRRGDAAPMAIIELV
;
A
#
# COMPACT_ATOMS: atom_id res chain seq x y z
N ARG A 1 16.41 -6.54 13.63
CA ARG A 1 16.09 -7.30 12.43
C ARG A 1 16.68 -6.65 11.19
N ASP A 2 17.07 -7.49 10.26
CA ASP A 2 17.69 -7.11 8.99
C ASP A 2 16.77 -6.20 8.17
N SER A 3 17.31 -5.10 7.66
CA SER A 3 16.54 -4.16 6.84
C SER A 3 16.08 -4.78 5.52
N SER A 4 16.80 -5.78 5.00
CA SER A 4 16.38 -6.50 3.78
C SER A 4 15.11 -7.30 4.03
N ALA A 5 15.02 -7.98 5.18
CA ALA A 5 13.83 -8.74 5.54
C ALA A 5 12.64 -7.81 5.75
N ARG A 6 12.87 -6.64 6.36
CA ARG A 6 11.82 -5.64 6.57
C ARG A 6 11.30 -5.10 5.25
N LYS A 7 12.20 -4.79 4.31
CA LYS A 7 11.80 -4.30 2.98
C LYS A 7 11.00 -5.37 2.23
N ALA A 8 11.41 -6.63 2.30
CA ALA A 8 10.69 -7.72 1.64
C ALA A 8 9.28 -7.86 2.21
N LEU A 9 9.13 -7.74 3.52
CA LEU A 9 7.82 -7.83 4.17
C LEU A 9 6.90 -6.71 3.68
N PHE A 10 7.36 -5.45 3.70
CA PHE A 10 6.52 -4.34 3.27
C PHE A 10 6.20 -4.38 1.79
N ARG A 11 7.13 -4.85 0.97
CA ARG A 11 6.90 -5.04 -0.46
C ARG A 11 5.77 -6.04 -0.70
N SER A 12 5.81 -7.14 0.03
CA SER A 12 4.77 -8.16 -0.05
C SER A 12 3.41 -7.64 0.39
N ILE A 13 3.36 -6.91 1.50
CA ILE A 13 2.11 -6.36 2.03
C ILE A 13 1.54 -5.31 1.06
N LEU A 14 2.40 -4.44 0.51
CA LEU A 14 1.95 -3.42 -0.45
C LEU A 14 1.39 -4.07 -1.72
N THR A 15 2.04 -5.11 -2.21
CA THR A 15 1.56 -5.82 -3.39
C THR A 15 0.18 -6.41 -3.13
N SER A 16 -0.02 -7.05 -1.99
CA SER A 16 -1.33 -7.58 -1.60
C SER A 16 -2.36 -6.47 -1.44
N PHE A 17 -1.96 -5.34 -0.85
CA PHE A 17 -2.86 -4.22 -0.66
C PHE A 17 -3.42 -3.71 -1.98
N PHE A 18 -2.55 -3.46 -2.97
CA PHE A 18 -3.03 -2.98 -4.26
C PHE A 18 -3.77 -4.05 -5.06
N LYS A 19 -3.45 -5.32 -4.82
CA LYS A 19 -4.17 -6.41 -5.48
C LYS A 19 -5.61 -6.51 -5.00
N TYR A 20 -5.82 -6.42 -3.69
CA TYR A 20 -7.14 -6.61 -3.08
C TYR A 20 -7.81 -5.32 -2.64
N GLU A 21 -7.07 -4.22 -2.59
CA GLU A 21 -7.51 -2.87 -2.20
C GLU A 21 -7.93 -2.75 -0.73
N ARG A 22 -7.75 -3.82 0.03
CA ARG A 22 -8.11 -3.87 1.43
C ARG A 22 -7.38 -5.03 2.08
N ILE A 23 -6.68 -4.78 3.19
CA ILE A 23 -6.01 -5.83 3.94
C ILE A 23 -6.18 -5.59 5.43
N GLU A 24 -6.09 -6.68 6.19
CA GLU A 24 -6.09 -6.63 7.64
C GLU A 24 -4.68 -6.93 8.13
N THR A 25 -4.17 -6.12 9.05
CA THR A 25 -2.83 -6.31 9.62
C THR A 25 -2.79 -5.63 10.98
N THR A 26 -1.61 -5.62 11.63
CA THR A 26 -1.49 -4.90 12.89
C THR A 26 -1.63 -3.39 12.64
N GLU A 27 -2.09 -2.67 13.65
CA GLU A 27 -2.28 -1.23 13.55
C GLU A 27 -0.99 -0.51 13.16
N ALA A 28 0.16 -0.91 13.75
CA ALA A 28 1.44 -0.28 13.44
C ALA A 28 1.82 -0.48 11.97
N LYS A 29 1.65 -1.70 11.44
CA LYS A 29 1.95 -1.98 10.03
C LYS A 29 0.97 -1.26 9.12
N ALA A 30 -0.30 -1.19 9.49
CA ALA A 30 -1.30 -0.50 8.69
C ALA A 30 -0.96 0.97 8.51
N LYS A 31 -0.51 1.64 9.56
CA LYS A 31 -0.10 3.05 9.47
C LYS A 31 1.09 3.23 8.56
N GLU A 32 2.08 2.36 8.65
CA GLU A 32 3.26 2.45 7.79
C GLU A 32 2.90 2.15 6.33
N ILE A 33 2.08 1.14 6.10
CA ILE A 33 1.62 0.79 4.75
C ILE A 33 0.80 1.93 4.14
N SER A 34 -0.03 2.60 4.94
CA SER A 34 -0.82 3.74 4.47
C SER A 34 0.07 4.82 3.88
N GLY A 35 1.14 5.20 4.60
CA GLY A 35 2.08 6.21 4.10
C GLY A 35 2.79 5.77 2.84
N LEU A 36 3.25 4.52 2.78
CA LEU A 36 3.95 3.98 1.62
C LEU A 36 3.01 3.86 0.42
N ALA A 37 1.78 3.42 0.63
CA ALA A 37 0.79 3.31 -0.44
C ALA A 37 0.45 4.68 -1.03
N ASP A 38 0.30 5.68 -0.17
CA ASP A 38 0.04 7.05 -0.63
C ASP A 38 1.18 7.55 -1.51
N GLN A 39 2.43 7.27 -1.14
CA GLN A 39 3.58 7.64 -1.97
C GLN A 39 3.54 6.97 -3.34
N LEU A 40 3.18 5.69 -3.38
CA LEU A 40 3.11 4.95 -4.64
C LEU A 40 1.98 5.45 -5.53
N ILE A 41 0.83 5.81 -4.97
CA ILE A 41 -0.26 6.39 -5.73
C ILE A 41 0.15 7.74 -6.31
N THR A 42 0.84 8.55 -5.52
CA THR A 42 1.35 9.85 -5.99
C THR A 42 2.29 9.66 -7.18
N LEU A 43 3.21 8.68 -7.10
CA LEU A 43 4.10 8.36 -8.22
C LEU A 43 3.31 7.88 -9.44
N ALA A 44 2.32 7.02 -9.23
CA ALA A 44 1.53 6.49 -10.34
C ALA A 44 0.72 7.59 -11.03
N LYS A 45 0.30 8.61 -10.30
CA LYS A 45 -0.42 9.74 -10.88
C LYS A 45 0.45 10.55 -11.84
N ARG A 46 1.78 10.55 -11.67
CA ARG A 46 2.68 11.17 -12.62
C ARG A 46 2.65 10.46 -13.97
N GLY A 47 2.53 9.14 -13.96
CA GLY A 47 2.34 8.35 -15.17
C GLY A 47 3.54 8.20 -16.08
N ASP A 48 4.70 8.79 -15.76
CA ASP A 48 5.86 8.73 -16.63
C ASP A 48 6.65 7.43 -16.42
N LEU A 49 7.57 7.15 -17.34
CA LEU A 49 8.35 5.92 -17.32
C LEU A 49 9.22 5.83 -16.05
N HIS A 50 9.79 6.94 -15.61
CA HIS A 50 10.62 6.97 -14.42
C HIS A 50 9.82 6.59 -13.17
N ALA A 51 8.61 7.16 -13.04
CA ALA A 51 7.71 6.82 -11.94
C ALA A 51 7.33 5.35 -11.99
N ARG A 52 7.05 4.82 -13.18
CA ARG A 52 6.67 3.41 -13.35
C ARG A 52 7.80 2.48 -12.91
N ARG A 53 9.03 2.81 -13.24
CA ARG A 53 10.19 2.03 -12.81
C ARG A 53 10.35 2.05 -11.29
N GLN A 54 10.13 3.19 -10.66
CA GLN A 54 10.21 3.29 -9.20
C GLN A 54 9.12 2.45 -8.52
N VAL A 55 7.91 2.47 -9.04
CA VAL A 55 6.81 1.68 -8.49
C VAL A 55 7.09 0.19 -8.67
N LEU A 56 7.57 -0.21 -9.85
CA LEU A 56 7.88 -1.61 -10.10
C LEU A 56 8.97 -2.12 -9.15
N ALA A 57 9.98 -1.29 -8.87
CA ALA A 57 11.04 -1.68 -7.93
C ALA A 57 10.49 -1.93 -6.53
N ARG A 58 9.43 -1.25 -6.15
CA ARG A 58 8.81 -1.41 -4.83
C ARG A 58 7.81 -2.55 -4.74
N LEU A 59 7.05 -2.81 -5.80
CA LEU A 59 6.03 -3.85 -5.80
C LEU A 59 6.51 -5.18 -6.38
N MET A 60 7.35 -5.12 -7.41
CA MET A 60 7.93 -6.30 -8.07
C MET A 60 6.89 -7.28 -8.63
N ASP A 61 5.74 -6.75 -9.04
CA ASP A 61 4.65 -7.51 -9.66
C ASP A 61 4.07 -6.63 -10.75
N GLU A 62 4.33 -7.01 -12.00
CA GLU A 62 3.95 -6.18 -13.14
C GLU A 62 2.44 -6.02 -13.29
N GLU A 63 1.66 -7.03 -12.94
CA GLU A 63 0.20 -6.92 -13.03
C GLU A 63 -0.35 -5.95 -12.00
N VAL A 64 0.20 -5.95 -10.79
CA VAL A 64 -0.20 -5.02 -9.75
C VAL A 64 0.22 -3.60 -10.12
N VAL A 65 1.42 -3.44 -10.69
CA VAL A 65 1.88 -2.13 -11.18
C VAL A 65 0.94 -1.63 -12.26
N LYS A 66 0.57 -2.49 -13.20
CA LYS A 66 -0.36 -2.12 -14.28
C LYS A 66 -1.71 -1.68 -13.69
N LYS A 67 -2.23 -2.43 -12.72
CA LYS A 67 -3.48 -2.06 -12.05
C LYS A 67 -3.37 -0.69 -11.38
N LEU A 68 -2.25 -0.45 -10.70
CA LEU A 68 -2.03 0.82 -10.00
C LEU A 68 -2.08 2.00 -10.98
N PHE A 69 -1.40 1.89 -12.12
CA PHE A 69 -1.36 2.97 -13.11
C PHE A 69 -2.65 3.10 -13.91
N ASP A 70 -3.28 1.98 -14.28
CA ASP A 70 -4.42 1.99 -15.20
C ASP A 70 -5.75 2.17 -14.48
N THR A 71 -5.87 1.71 -13.24
CA THR A 71 -7.15 1.66 -12.52
C THR A 71 -7.14 2.49 -11.25
N VAL A 72 -6.13 2.33 -10.40
CA VAL A 72 -6.15 2.97 -9.08
C VAL A 72 -5.83 4.46 -9.17
N ALA A 73 -4.70 4.83 -9.79
CA ALA A 73 -4.30 6.23 -9.85
C ALA A 73 -5.33 7.12 -10.53
N PRO A 74 -5.97 6.70 -11.64
CA PRO A 74 -6.99 7.56 -12.28
C PRO A 74 -8.18 7.89 -11.37
N LYS A 75 -8.52 7.01 -10.43
CA LYS A 75 -9.60 7.29 -9.46
C LYS A 75 -9.30 8.51 -8.59
N TYR A 76 -8.03 8.83 -8.42
CA TYR A 76 -7.59 9.88 -7.51
C TYR A 76 -6.99 11.09 -8.24
N ALA A 77 -7.30 11.22 -9.52
CA ALA A 77 -6.76 12.33 -10.33
C ALA A 77 -7.01 13.70 -9.71
N GLU A 78 -8.17 13.88 -9.07
CA GLU A 78 -8.57 15.15 -8.46
C GLU A 78 -8.28 15.23 -6.97
N ARG A 79 -7.67 14.19 -6.39
CA ARG A 79 -7.41 14.13 -4.95
C ARG A 79 -5.92 14.25 -4.69
N GLN A 80 -5.54 15.06 -3.71
CA GLN A 80 -4.13 15.26 -3.37
C GLN A 80 -3.85 14.66 -2.01
N GLY A 81 -3.30 13.43 -1.99
CA GLY A 81 -2.99 12.71 -0.78
C GLY A 81 -4.21 12.09 -0.11
N GLY A 82 -3.99 11.34 0.94
CA GLY A 82 -5.06 10.70 1.71
C GLY A 82 -5.85 9.69 0.90
N TYR A 83 -5.16 8.85 0.12
CA TYR A 83 -5.82 7.86 -0.74
C TYR A 83 -6.22 6.60 0.02
N THR A 84 -5.74 6.44 1.25
CA THR A 84 -6.00 5.27 2.06
C THR A 84 -6.57 5.69 3.39
N ARG A 85 -7.25 4.75 4.08
CA ARG A 85 -7.66 4.97 5.46
C ARG A 85 -7.41 3.73 6.29
N VAL A 86 -7.18 3.94 7.58
CA VAL A 86 -6.91 2.88 8.53
C VAL A 86 -8.08 2.82 9.51
N LEU A 87 -8.70 1.64 9.61
CA LEU A 87 -9.83 1.40 10.50
C LEU A 87 -9.37 0.48 11.62
N LYS A 88 -9.43 0.95 12.85
CA LYS A 88 -8.98 0.16 14.00
C LYS A 88 -10.01 -0.91 14.34
N LEU A 89 -9.56 -2.13 14.56
CA LEU A 89 -10.41 -3.28 14.86
C LEU A 89 -10.38 -3.69 16.33
N GLY A 90 -9.42 -3.20 17.11
CA GLY A 90 -9.20 -3.66 18.45
C GLY A 90 -8.21 -4.82 18.52
N PRO A 91 -8.06 -5.45 19.67
CA PRO A 91 -7.02 -6.45 19.88
C PRO A 91 -7.32 -7.77 19.17
N ARG A 92 -6.25 -8.42 18.72
CA ARG A 92 -6.31 -9.73 18.11
C ARG A 92 -6.47 -10.80 19.19
N ARG A 93 -7.17 -11.87 18.88
CA ARG A 93 -7.23 -13.04 19.75
C ARG A 93 -5.84 -13.65 19.94
N GLY A 94 -5.54 -14.08 21.14
CA GLY A 94 -4.30 -14.75 21.47
C GLY A 94 -3.29 -13.82 22.09
N ASP A 95 -2.72 -12.89 21.30
CA ASP A 95 -1.66 -12.00 21.78
C ASP A 95 -2.13 -10.57 22.07
N ALA A 96 -3.40 -10.27 21.82
CA ALA A 96 -3.98 -8.95 22.04
C ALA A 96 -3.33 -7.82 21.23
N ALA A 97 -2.60 -8.14 20.16
CA ALA A 97 -2.00 -7.11 19.31
C ALA A 97 -3.08 -6.24 18.69
N PRO A 98 -2.94 -4.90 18.69
CA PRO A 98 -3.92 -4.02 18.05
C PRO A 98 -3.96 -4.27 16.54
N MET A 99 -5.16 -4.53 16.01
CA MET A 99 -5.36 -4.84 14.60
C MET A 99 -6.07 -3.70 13.89
N ALA A 100 -5.89 -3.62 12.60
CA ALA A 100 -6.53 -2.60 11.77
C ALA A 100 -6.74 -3.12 10.35
N ILE A 101 -7.67 -2.50 9.66
CA ILE A 101 -7.86 -2.68 8.23
C ILE A 101 -7.34 -1.42 7.55
N ILE A 102 -6.57 -1.59 6.48
CA ILE A 102 -6.21 -0.49 5.59
C ILE A 102 -6.93 -0.71 4.26
N GLU A 103 -7.52 0.34 3.74
CA GLU A 103 -8.28 0.25 2.49
C GLU A 103 -8.16 1.53 1.69
N LEU A 104 -8.43 1.45 0.39
CA LEU A 104 -8.50 2.63 -0.47
C LEU A 104 -9.79 3.41 -0.17
N VAL A 105 -9.67 4.73 -0.20
CA VAL A 105 -10.82 5.61 0.05
C VAL A 105 -11.81 5.59 -1.10
#